data_381ffc857eef65e1421e8ea687df6f02
#
_entry.id   381ffc857eef65e1421e8ea687df6f02
#
_cell.length_a   1.000
_cell.length_b   1.000
_cell.length_c   1.000
_cell.angle_alpha   90.00
_cell.angle_beta   90.00
_cell.angle_gamma   90.00
#
_symmetry.space_group_name_H-M   'P 1'
#
loop_
_entity.id
_entity.type
_entity.pdbx_description
1 polymer ?
#
loop_
_entity_poly.entity_id
_entity_poly.type
_entity_poly.pdbx_seq_one_letter_code
_entity_poly.pdbx_strand_id
1 'polypeptide(L)'
;MLIRFIIIILLFFTLIGSSYSAATTGGSTKSNYDKAALLIKAAKKLEIKGKDKRAKKRYERALKFLIKSNKDKPNQADTLNYLGFATRKLGDFEKGEEYYLLGLKIDPNHVGINEYLGELYVATNRIDLAKQRLGVLKGCKCEEYEDLKQIIEGKKQSKY
;
A
#
# COMPACT_ATOMS: atom_id res chain seq x y z
N MET A 1 32.37 -55.45 68.94
CA MET A 1 33.02 -54.25 68.35
C MET A 1 32.30 -53.92 67.09
N LEU A 2 31.34 -52.98 67.10
CA LEU A 2 30.47 -52.68 65.96
C LEU A 2 31.11 -51.54 65.16
N ILE A 3 31.39 -51.81 63.92
CA ILE A 3 31.82 -50.79 62.93
C ILE A 3 30.54 -50.31 62.24
N ARG A 4 30.18 -49.09 62.49
CA ARG A 4 29.07 -48.37 61.85
C ARG A 4 29.51 -47.86 60.47
N PHE A 5 28.98 -48.42 59.38
CA PHE A 5 29.11 -47.86 58.03
C PHE A 5 28.11 -46.72 57.93
N ILE A 6 28.63 -45.52 57.77
CA ILE A 6 27.84 -44.34 57.41
C ILE A 6 27.82 -44.27 55.85
N ILE A 7 26.65 -44.54 55.26
CA ILE A 7 26.42 -44.35 53.84
C ILE A 7 26.00 -42.91 53.63
N ILE A 8 26.89 -42.10 53.06
CA ILE A 8 26.57 -40.74 52.61
C ILE A 8 25.92 -40.84 51.22
N ILE A 9 24.58 -40.63 51.16
CA ILE A 9 23.85 -40.50 49.92
C ILE A 9 24.02 -39.07 49.44
N LEU A 10 24.88 -38.87 48.44
CA LEU A 10 24.98 -37.63 47.69
C LEU A 10 23.78 -37.50 46.72
N LEU A 11 22.80 -36.72 47.14
CA LEU A 11 21.70 -36.31 46.27
C LEU A 11 22.23 -35.31 45.23
N PHE A 12 22.48 -35.80 44.02
CA PHE A 12 22.68 -34.95 42.84
C PHE A 12 21.35 -34.32 42.46
N PHE A 13 21.15 -33.07 42.85
CA PHE A 13 20.04 -32.26 42.35
C PHE A 13 20.43 -31.76 40.95
N THR A 14 19.99 -32.47 39.89
CA THR A 14 20.10 -31.98 38.52
C THR A 14 19.04 -30.90 38.31
N LEU A 15 19.47 -29.66 38.35
CA LEU A 15 18.68 -28.51 37.86
C LEU A 15 18.46 -28.68 36.36
N ILE A 16 17.31 -29.22 35.99
CA ILE A 16 16.82 -29.16 34.61
C ILE A 16 16.37 -27.74 34.38
N GLY A 17 17.27 -26.91 33.86
CA GLY A 17 16.91 -25.58 33.36
C GLY A 17 15.98 -25.72 32.19
N SER A 18 14.69 -25.57 32.43
CA SER A 18 13.71 -25.37 31.34
C SER A 18 14.01 -24.05 30.66
N SER A 19 14.72 -24.13 29.56
CA SER A 19 14.83 -22.97 28.64
C SER A 19 13.44 -22.69 28.10
N TYR A 20 12.71 -21.79 28.71
CA TYR A 20 11.55 -21.16 28.11
C TYR A 20 12.07 -20.35 26.93
N SER A 21 12.04 -20.95 25.76
CA SER A 21 12.10 -20.22 24.51
C SER A 21 10.83 -19.37 24.46
N ALA A 22 10.95 -18.11 24.85
CA ALA A 22 9.92 -17.14 24.54
C ALA A 22 9.80 -17.09 23.01
N ALA A 23 8.82 -17.80 22.48
CA ALA A 23 8.38 -17.60 21.11
C ALA A 23 7.93 -16.13 21.05
N THR A 24 8.85 -15.25 20.62
CA THR A 24 8.48 -13.93 20.14
C THR A 24 7.55 -14.17 18.99
N THR A 25 6.24 -14.10 19.25
CA THR A 25 5.24 -13.86 18.24
C THR A 25 5.60 -12.54 17.58
N GLY A 26 6.48 -12.62 16.60
CA GLY A 26 6.84 -11.52 15.73
C GLY A 26 5.59 -11.11 14.96
N GLY A 27 4.73 -10.35 15.60
CA GLY A 27 3.68 -9.61 14.94
C GLY A 27 4.39 -8.70 13.95
N SER A 28 4.49 -9.13 12.69
CA SER A 28 5.04 -8.34 11.60
C SER A 28 4.32 -6.99 11.62
N THR A 29 4.99 -5.96 12.13
CA THR A 29 4.43 -4.62 12.13
C THR A 29 4.29 -4.20 10.68
N LYS A 30 3.04 -4.03 10.22
CA LYS A 30 2.74 -3.61 8.85
C LYS A 30 3.61 -2.43 8.46
N SER A 31 4.20 -2.50 7.27
CA SER A 31 5.01 -1.42 6.71
C SER A 31 4.19 -0.12 6.59
N ASN A 32 4.87 1.01 6.42
CA ASN A 32 4.18 2.28 6.16
C ASN A 32 3.35 2.21 4.88
N TYR A 33 3.83 1.52 3.85
CA TYR A 33 3.08 1.24 2.61
C TYR A 33 1.79 0.45 2.89
N ASP A 34 1.87 -0.66 3.62
CA ASP A 34 0.70 -1.49 3.93
C ASP A 34 -0.36 -0.74 4.74
N LYS A 35 0.08 0.07 5.70
CA LYS A 35 -0.83 0.95 6.48
C LYS A 35 -1.56 1.92 5.57
N ALA A 36 -0.86 2.52 4.62
CA ALA A 36 -1.44 3.44 3.64
C ALA A 36 -2.42 2.72 2.70
N ALA A 37 -2.04 1.57 2.15
CA ALA A 37 -2.89 0.78 1.27
C ALA A 37 -4.22 0.40 1.92
N LEU A 38 -4.19 0.00 3.19
CA LEU A 38 -5.40 -0.28 3.97
C LEU A 38 -6.29 0.96 4.16
N LEU A 39 -5.67 2.13 4.40
CA LEU A 39 -6.40 3.39 4.55
C LEU A 39 -7.05 3.82 3.24
N ILE A 40 -6.35 3.67 2.10
CA ILE A 40 -6.89 3.93 0.76
C ILE A 40 -8.07 3.01 0.46
N LYS A 41 -7.92 1.70 0.71
CA LYS A 41 -9.02 0.73 0.53
C LYS A 41 -10.24 1.10 1.38
N ALA A 42 -10.02 1.52 2.61
CA ALA A 42 -11.10 1.96 3.49
C ALA A 42 -11.74 3.28 3.03
N ALA A 43 -10.95 4.22 2.46
CA ALA A 43 -11.44 5.47 1.91
C ALA A 43 -12.34 5.23 0.69
N LYS A 44 -11.89 4.42 -0.28
CA LYS A 44 -12.70 4.02 -1.44
C LYS A 44 -14.06 3.44 -1.04
N LYS A 45 -14.10 2.57 0.00
CA LYS A 45 -15.36 2.03 0.53
C LYS A 45 -16.26 3.10 1.16
N LEU A 46 -15.69 4.16 1.73
CA LEU A 46 -16.45 5.26 2.30
C LEU A 46 -17.03 6.15 1.21
N GLU A 47 -16.33 6.40 0.12
CA GLU A 47 -16.82 7.13 -1.06
C GLU A 47 -18.03 6.43 -1.69
N ILE A 48 -17.95 5.11 -1.91
CA ILE A 48 -19.08 4.32 -2.42
C ILE A 48 -20.35 4.48 -1.54
N LYS A 49 -20.15 4.76 -0.24
CA LYS A 49 -21.24 4.99 0.72
C LYS A 49 -21.61 6.47 0.88
N GLY A 50 -21.12 7.38 0.02
CA GLY A 50 -21.34 8.81 0.10
C GLY A 50 -20.78 9.49 1.37
N LYS A 51 -19.77 8.86 2.00
CA LYS A 51 -19.16 9.37 3.25
C LYS A 51 -17.87 10.14 2.98
N ASP A 52 -17.92 11.11 2.06
CA ASP A 52 -16.75 11.80 1.49
C ASP A 52 -15.86 12.48 2.52
N LYS A 53 -16.44 13.18 3.51
CA LYS A 53 -15.65 13.79 4.61
C LYS A 53 -14.81 12.76 5.38
N ARG A 54 -15.34 11.53 5.55
CA ARG A 54 -14.62 10.45 6.23
C ARG A 54 -13.57 9.83 5.32
N ALA A 55 -13.86 9.70 4.03
CA ALA A 55 -12.92 9.23 3.02
C ALA A 55 -11.73 10.19 2.94
N LYS A 56 -11.94 11.49 2.84
CA LYS A 56 -10.90 12.52 2.83
C LYS A 56 -9.94 12.38 4.02
N LYS A 57 -10.46 12.24 5.24
CA LYS A 57 -9.62 12.00 6.43
C LYS A 57 -8.78 10.73 6.33
N ARG A 58 -9.26 9.69 5.64
CA ARG A 58 -8.47 8.47 5.41
C ARG A 58 -7.37 8.70 4.38
N TYR A 59 -7.62 9.43 3.30
CA TYR A 59 -6.60 9.82 2.32
C TYR A 59 -5.51 10.69 2.95
N GLU A 60 -5.86 11.68 3.76
CA GLU A 60 -4.89 12.50 4.50
C GLU A 60 -3.95 11.64 5.39
N ARG A 61 -4.52 10.65 6.08
CA ARG A 61 -3.72 9.72 6.89
C ARG A 61 -2.86 8.79 6.02
N ALA A 62 -3.41 8.29 4.91
CA ALA A 62 -2.66 7.47 3.97
C ALA A 62 -1.45 8.22 3.41
N LEU A 63 -1.64 9.48 3.01
CA LEU A 63 -0.59 10.34 2.49
C LEU A 63 0.58 10.48 3.48
N LYS A 64 0.31 10.65 4.79
CA LYS A 64 1.35 10.70 5.82
C LYS A 64 2.19 9.42 5.89
N PHE A 65 1.56 8.27 5.76
CA PHE A 65 2.27 6.97 5.72
C PHE A 65 3.04 6.77 4.42
N LEU A 66 2.49 7.20 3.28
CA LEU A 66 3.16 7.11 1.98
C LEU A 66 4.41 7.98 1.92
N ILE A 67 4.35 9.21 2.45
CA ILE A 67 5.52 10.08 2.55
C ILE A 67 6.63 9.39 3.37
N LYS A 68 6.28 8.76 4.50
CA LYS A 68 7.24 7.99 5.30
C LYS A 68 7.77 6.80 4.51
N SER A 69 6.89 6.04 3.84
CA SER A 69 7.30 4.90 3.01
C SER A 69 8.28 5.31 1.92
N ASN A 70 8.00 6.42 1.23
CA ASN A 70 8.89 6.94 0.18
C ASN A 70 10.22 7.47 0.72
N LYS A 71 10.24 7.98 1.96
CA LYS A 71 11.49 8.36 2.65
C LYS A 71 12.30 7.12 3.04
N ASP A 72 11.65 6.08 3.57
CA ASP A 72 12.30 4.85 4.04
C ASP A 72 12.84 4.02 2.86
N LYS A 73 12.07 3.96 1.76
CA LYS A 73 12.40 3.25 0.52
C LYS A 73 12.00 4.13 -0.67
N PRO A 74 12.89 4.99 -1.17
CA PRO A 74 12.59 5.84 -2.31
C PRO A 74 12.50 5.04 -3.61
N ASN A 75 11.93 5.67 -4.64
CA ASN A 75 11.85 5.11 -5.99
C ASN A 75 11.12 3.75 -6.09
N GLN A 76 10.02 3.62 -5.35
CA GLN A 76 9.10 2.49 -5.49
C GLN A 76 7.87 2.93 -6.28
N ALA A 77 7.66 2.36 -7.48
CA ALA A 77 6.54 2.73 -8.36
C ALA A 77 5.19 2.59 -7.67
N ASP A 78 4.96 1.52 -6.91
CA ASP A 78 3.74 1.32 -6.12
C ASP A 78 3.49 2.43 -5.09
N THR A 79 4.57 2.88 -4.41
CA THR A 79 4.46 3.98 -3.43
C THR A 79 4.12 5.29 -4.13
N LEU A 80 4.76 5.57 -5.27
CA LEU A 80 4.48 6.76 -6.09
C LEU A 80 3.07 6.71 -6.68
N ASN A 81 2.59 5.54 -7.08
CA ASN A 81 1.20 5.34 -7.49
C ASN A 81 0.22 5.78 -6.41
N TYR A 82 0.38 5.30 -5.19
CA TYR A 82 -0.52 5.68 -4.10
C TYR A 82 -0.31 7.11 -3.60
N LEU A 83 0.90 7.68 -3.69
CA LEU A 83 1.13 9.11 -3.45
C LEU A 83 0.33 9.94 -4.46
N GLY A 84 0.43 9.65 -5.75
CA GLY A 84 -0.35 10.30 -6.80
C GLY A 84 -1.85 10.18 -6.55
N PHE A 85 -2.32 8.97 -6.26
CA PHE A 85 -3.72 8.69 -6.00
C PHE A 85 -4.26 9.48 -4.78
N ALA A 86 -3.60 9.40 -3.63
CA ALA A 86 -4.06 10.06 -2.42
C ALA A 86 -4.02 11.60 -2.55
N THR A 87 -2.98 12.14 -3.18
CA THR A 87 -2.80 13.58 -3.42
C THR A 87 -3.90 14.12 -4.33
N ARG A 88 -4.18 13.44 -5.43
CA ARG A 88 -5.27 13.76 -6.35
C ARG A 88 -6.64 13.70 -5.67
N LYS A 89 -6.91 12.67 -4.86
CA LYS A 89 -8.16 12.54 -4.08
C LYS A 89 -8.33 13.62 -3.01
N LEU A 90 -7.28 14.35 -2.68
CA LEU A 90 -7.32 15.54 -1.83
C LEU A 90 -7.47 16.84 -2.61
N GLY A 91 -7.51 16.77 -3.94
CA GLY A 91 -7.77 17.89 -4.85
C GLY A 91 -6.51 18.49 -5.48
N ASP A 92 -5.33 17.99 -5.18
CA ASP A 92 -4.09 18.46 -5.79
C ASP A 92 -3.74 17.60 -7.01
N PHE A 93 -4.33 17.94 -8.15
CA PHE A 93 -4.15 17.19 -9.40
C PHE A 93 -2.74 17.32 -9.97
N GLU A 94 -2.16 18.52 -9.87
CA GLU A 94 -0.83 18.81 -10.39
C GLU A 94 0.23 17.97 -9.67
N LYS A 95 0.21 18.00 -8.35
CA LYS A 95 1.13 17.20 -7.55
C LYS A 95 0.88 15.70 -7.68
N GLY A 96 -0.38 15.30 -7.86
CA GLY A 96 -0.76 13.92 -8.14
C GLY A 96 -0.14 13.43 -9.46
N GLU A 97 -0.18 14.24 -10.52
CA GLU A 97 0.43 13.95 -11.80
C GLU A 97 1.96 13.82 -11.70
N GLU A 98 2.63 14.73 -10.97
CA GLU A 98 4.07 14.62 -10.74
C GLU A 98 4.48 13.26 -10.16
N TYR A 99 3.76 12.78 -9.14
CA TYR A 99 4.05 11.47 -8.55
C TYR A 99 3.87 10.33 -9.55
N TYR A 100 2.81 10.36 -10.36
CA TYR A 100 2.60 9.36 -11.41
C TYR A 100 3.71 9.37 -12.45
N LEU A 101 4.10 10.56 -12.92
CA LEU A 101 5.18 10.69 -13.89
C LEU A 101 6.53 10.21 -13.33
N LEU A 102 6.82 10.46 -12.05
CA LEU A 102 7.99 9.89 -11.39
C LEU A 102 7.91 8.36 -11.32
N GLY A 103 6.74 7.80 -11.03
CA GLY A 103 6.53 6.36 -11.03
C GLY A 103 6.73 5.72 -12.40
N LEU A 104 6.25 6.36 -13.49
CA LEU A 104 6.45 5.89 -14.85
C LEU A 104 7.89 5.99 -15.36
N LYS A 105 8.73 6.85 -14.76
CA LYS A 105 10.18 6.84 -15.03
C LYS A 105 10.85 5.58 -14.50
N ILE A 106 10.29 4.96 -13.47
CA ILE A 106 10.80 3.74 -12.83
C ILE A 106 10.21 2.50 -13.52
N ASP A 107 8.89 2.49 -13.69
CA ASP A 107 8.15 1.42 -14.35
C ASP A 107 7.15 2.02 -15.36
N PRO A 108 7.55 2.15 -16.63
CA PRO A 108 6.69 2.71 -17.70
C PRO A 108 5.40 1.92 -17.92
N ASN A 109 5.40 0.63 -17.60
CA ASN A 109 4.27 -0.27 -17.81
C ASN A 109 3.44 -0.51 -16.54
N HIS A 110 3.70 0.22 -15.46
CA HIS A 110 2.98 0.07 -14.21
C HIS A 110 1.47 0.25 -14.41
N VAL A 111 0.71 -0.83 -14.27
CA VAL A 111 -0.72 -0.88 -14.60
C VAL A 111 -1.52 0.19 -13.85
N GLY A 112 -1.44 0.23 -12.53
CA GLY A 112 -2.21 1.19 -11.73
C GLY A 112 -1.83 2.65 -11.97
N ILE A 113 -0.56 2.96 -12.32
CA ILE A 113 -0.18 4.34 -12.64
C ILE A 113 -0.76 4.75 -13.99
N ASN A 114 -0.69 3.89 -15.00
CA ASN A 114 -1.25 4.20 -16.32
C ASN A 114 -2.77 4.37 -16.26
N GLU A 115 -3.48 3.55 -15.47
CA GLU A 115 -4.90 3.74 -15.20
C GLU A 115 -5.17 5.10 -14.54
N TYR A 116 -4.59 5.36 -13.38
CA TYR A 116 -4.93 6.54 -12.58
C TYR A 116 -4.46 7.85 -13.20
N LEU A 117 -3.34 7.85 -13.90
CA LEU A 117 -2.90 9.01 -14.68
C LEU A 117 -3.82 9.23 -15.89
N GLY A 118 -4.27 8.16 -16.54
CA GLY A 118 -5.26 8.23 -17.61
C GLY A 118 -6.57 8.85 -17.13
N GLU A 119 -7.09 8.42 -15.98
CA GLU A 119 -8.27 9.02 -15.36
C GLU A 119 -8.07 10.50 -15.01
N LEU A 120 -6.88 10.86 -14.47
CA LEU A 120 -6.54 12.25 -14.18
C LEU A 120 -6.57 13.09 -15.45
N TYR A 121 -6.07 12.57 -16.56
CA TYR A 121 -6.09 13.26 -17.86
C TYR A 121 -7.53 13.45 -18.37
N VAL A 122 -8.42 12.46 -18.20
CA VAL A 122 -9.84 12.64 -18.50
C VAL A 122 -10.46 13.74 -17.64
N ALA A 123 -10.23 13.71 -16.33
CA ALA A 123 -10.75 14.69 -15.38
C ALA A 123 -10.27 16.13 -15.66
N THR A 124 -9.10 16.28 -16.29
CA THR A 124 -8.52 17.58 -16.70
C THR A 124 -8.67 17.88 -18.18
N ASN A 125 -9.59 17.18 -18.88
CA ASN A 125 -9.91 17.34 -20.31
C ASN A 125 -8.72 17.15 -21.27
N ARG A 126 -7.75 16.31 -20.88
CA ARG A 126 -6.56 15.95 -21.69
C ARG A 126 -6.74 14.56 -22.30
N ILE A 127 -7.79 14.39 -23.10
CA ILE A 127 -8.26 13.08 -23.60
C ILE A 127 -7.20 12.33 -24.42
N ASP A 128 -6.40 13.03 -25.22
CA ASP A 128 -5.36 12.37 -26.04
C ASP A 128 -4.25 11.76 -25.17
N LEU A 129 -3.90 12.40 -24.07
CA LEU A 129 -2.96 11.82 -23.10
C LEU A 129 -3.57 10.61 -22.37
N ALA A 130 -4.86 10.64 -22.08
CA ALA A 130 -5.57 9.49 -21.50
C ALA A 130 -5.54 8.29 -22.47
N LYS A 131 -5.79 8.52 -23.77
CA LYS A 131 -5.70 7.47 -24.82
C LYS A 131 -4.28 6.88 -24.91
N GLN A 132 -3.23 7.70 -24.75
CA GLN A 132 -1.86 7.18 -24.71
C GLN A 132 -1.65 6.23 -23.53
N ARG A 133 -2.18 6.58 -22.36
CA ARG A 133 -2.11 5.67 -21.19
C ARG A 133 -2.89 4.38 -21.40
N LEU A 134 -4.09 4.48 -22.01
CA LEU A 134 -4.87 3.32 -22.40
C LEU A 134 -4.11 2.42 -23.39
N GLY A 135 -3.37 3.02 -24.33
CA GLY A 135 -2.53 2.28 -25.27
C GLY A 135 -1.48 1.42 -24.59
N VAL A 136 -0.88 1.90 -23.52
CA VAL A 136 0.09 1.13 -22.72
C VAL A 136 -0.58 -0.09 -22.06
N LEU A 137 -1.81 0.06 -21.60
CA LEU A 137 -2.57 -1.01 -20.93
C LEU A 137 -3.13 -2.08 -21.88
N LYS A 138 -3.10 -1.86 -23.19
CA LYS A 138 -3.77 -2.74 -24.19
C LYS A 138 -3.36 -4.22 -24.10
N GLY A 139 -2.17 -4.52 -23.61
CA GLY A 139 -1.65 -5.88 -23.48
C GLY A 139 -1.87 -6.56 -22.15
N CYS A 140 -2.33 -5.84 -21.11
CA CYS A 140 -2.36 -6.40 -19.74
C CYS A 140 -3.48 -7.41 -19.48
N LYS A 141 -4.56 -7.43 -20.29
CA LYS A 141 -5.79 -8.21 -20.03
C LYS A 141 -6.33 -8.01 -18.61
N CYS A 142 -6.28 -6.78 -18.13
CA CYS A 142 -6.57 -6.38 -16.74
C CYS A 142 -7.82 -5.51 -16.67
N GLU A 143 -8.41 -5.40 -15.46
CA GLU A 143 -9.61 -4.60 -15.21
C GLU A 143 -9.33 -3.11 -15.43
N GLU A 144 -8.13 -2.65 -15.15
CA GLU A 144 -7.68 -1.26 -15.29
C GLU A 144 -7.78 -0.75 -16.75
N TYR A 145 -7.53 -1.62 -17.73
CA TYR A 145 -7.71 -1.28 -19.14
C TYR A 145 -9.19 -1.01 -19.45
N GLU A 146 -10.09 -1.91 -19.06
CA GLU A 146 -11.52 -1.75 -19.31
C GLU A 146 -12.10 -0.57 -18.54
N ASP A 147 -11.66 -0.33 -17.30
CA ASP A 147 -12.08 0.79 -16.50
C ASP A 147 -11.70 2.13 -17.15
N LEU A 148 -10.42 2.31 -17.54
CA LEU A 148 -9.97 3.53 -18.19
C LEU A 148 -10.64 3.73 -19.54
N LYS A 149 -10.84 2.66 -20.33
CA LYS A 149 -11.56 2.71 -21.61
C LYS A 149 -12.98 3.23 -21.44
N GLN A 150 -13.74 2.67 -20.50
CA GLN A 150 -15.11 3.10 -20.23
C GLN A 150 -15.18 4.56 -19.74
N ILE A 151 -14.18 5.02 -18.97
CA ILE A 151 -14.09 6.40 -18.52
C ILE A 151 -13.81 7.35 -19.70
N ILE A 152 -12.89 7.00 -20.60
CA ILE A 152 -12.61 7.77 -21.82
C ILE A 152 -13.84 7.85 -22.74
N GLU A 153 -14.60 6.76 -22.84
CA GLU A 153 -15.83 6.68 -23.65
C GLU A 153 -17.05 7.35 -22.95
N GLY A 154 -16.90 7.89 -21.76
CA GLY A 154 -18.00 8.51 -21.00
C GLY A 154 -19.05 7.53 -20.48
N LYS A 155 -18.78 6.22 -20.54
CA LYS A 155 -19.69 5.15 -20.07
C LYS A 155 -19.57 4.90 -18.55
N LYS A 156 -18.47 5.29 -17.96
CA LYS A 156 -18.20 5.21 -16.53
C LYS A 156 -17.71 6.58 -16.06
N GLN A 157 -18.26 7.06 -14.96
CA GLN A 157 -17.72 8.27 -14.36
C GLN A 157 -16.38 7.96 -13.71
N SER A 158 -15.40 8.83 -13.97
CA SER A 158 -14.18 8.86 -13.17
C SER A 158 -14.59 9.10 -11.72
N LYS A 159 -14.02 8.36 -10.80
CA LYS A 159 -14.33 8.46 -9.36
C LYS A 159 -13.73 9.73 -8.71
N TYR A 160 -13.78 10.86 -9.42
CA TYR A 160 -13.19 12.15 -9.02
C TYR A 160 -14.20 13.27 -9.09
#